data_640902b529b096e94ba79fea8841968e
#
_entry.id   640902b529b096e94ba79fea8841968e
#
_cell.length_a   1.000
_cell.length_b   1.000
_cell.length_c   1.000
_cell.angle_alpha   90.00
_cell.angle_beta   90.00
_cell.angle_gamma   90.00
#
_symmetry.space_group_name_H-M   'P 1'
#
loop_
_entity.id
_entity.type
_entity.pdbx_description
1 polymer ?
#
loop_
_entity_poly.entity_id
_entity_poly.type
_entity_poly.pdbx_seq_one_letter_code
_entity_poly.pdbx_strand_id
1 'polypeptide(L)'
;MTDQTIIAMVSILGAALTMALGAIGAAIGESRIGAAAMDALARQPDESGSITRTLFVSLAMIESTAIYCFVVSMILLFANPFWQALTVKSGG
;
A
#
# COMPACT_ATOMS: atom_id res chain seq x y z
N MET A 1 -27.44 14.01 7.15
CA MET A 1 -25.99 14.12 7.17
C MET A 1 -25.56 15.32 6.31
N THR A 2 -24.59 16.08 6.78
CA THR A 2 -24.04 17.18 6.01
C THR A 2 -23.09 16.65 4.93
N ASP A 3 -22.80 17.46 3.93
CA ASP A 3 -21.84 17.13 2.89
C ASP A 3 -20.45 16.83 3.50
N GLN A 4 -20.06 17.58 4.53
CA GLN A 4 -18.81 17.36 5.24
C GLN A 4 -18.76 16.00 5.90
N THR A 5 -19.87 15.59 6.54
CA THR A 5 -19.96 14.27 7.18
C THR A 5 -19.85 13.16 6.14
N ILE A 6 -20.53 13.30 5.01
CA ILE A 6 -20.49 12.31 3.94
C ILE A 6 -19.07 12.17 3.39
N ILE A 7 -18.40 13.28 3.10
CA ILE A 7 -17.03 13.24 2.60
C ILE A 7 -16.09 12.63 3.62
N ALA A 8 -16.25 12.98 4.89
CA ALA A 8 -15.42 12.41 5.95
C ALA A 8 -15.58 10.89 6.02
N MET A 9 -16.82 10.40 6.02
CA MET A 9 -17.10 8.96 6.10
C MET A 9 -16.54 8.22 4.89
N VAL A 10 -16.77 8.73 3.69
CA VAL A 10 -16.29 8.11 2.45
C VAL A 10 -14.77 8.13 2.39
N SER A 11 -14.14 9.23 2.81
CA SER A 11 -12.68 9.36 2.81
C SER A 11 -12.03 8.39 3.79
N ILE A 12 -12.58 8.25 4.99
CA ILE A 12 -12.04 7.33 5.99
C ILE A 12 -12.21 5.88 5.52
N LEU A 13 -13.37 5.55 4.99
CA LEU A 13 -13.63 4.21 4.45
C LEU A 13 -12.72 3.93 3.25
N GLY A 14 -12.58 4.90 2.34
CA GLY A 14 -11.69 4.78 1.19
C GLY A 14 -10.25 4.58 1.60
N ALA A 15 -9.76 5.34 2.58
CA ALA A 15 -8.40 5.19 3.10
C ALA A 15 -8.19 3.81 3.71
N ALA A 16 -9.14 3.33 4.51
CA ALA A 16 -9.06 2.01 5.13
C ALA A 16 -9.03 0.90 4.09
N LEU A 17 -9.90 0.97 3.08
CA LEU A 17 -9.96 -0.04 2.02
C LEU A 17 -8.70 -0.01 1.15
N THR A 18 -8.20 1.16 0.81
CA THR A 18 -6.98 1.31 0.01
C THR A 18 -5.80 0.64 0.71
N MET A 19 -5.62 0.93 1.99
CA MET A 19 -4.51 0.36 2.74
C MET A 19 -4.70 -1.13 2.98
N ALA A 20 -5.92 -1.56 3.32
CA ALA A 20 -6.21 -2.97 3.56
C ALA A 20 -5.95 -3.82 2.31
N LEU A 21 -6.48 -3.41 1.17
CA LEU A 21 -6.31 -4.15 -0.08
C LEU A 21 -4.87 -4.09 -0.57
N GLY A 22 -4.22 -2.93 -0.45
CA GLY A 22 -2.82 -2.79 -0.80
C GLY A 22 -1.91 -3.67 0.05
N ALA A 23 -2.15 -3.71 1.36
CA ALA A 23 -1.36 -4.54 2.27
C ALA A 23 -1.55 -6.03 1.99
N ILE A 24 -2.79 -6.47 1.73
CA ILE A 24 -3.06 -7.87 1.39
C ILE A 24 -2.35 -8.26 0.10
N GLY A 25 -2.44 -7.43 -0.94
CA GLY A 25 -1.78 -7.69 -2.22
C GLY A 25 -0.27 -7.79 -2.07
N ALA A 26 0.34 -6.85 -1.37
CA ALA A 26 1.78 -6.86 -1.11
C ALA A 26 2.19 -8.08 -0.29
N ALA A 27 1.42 -8.43 0.74
CA ALA A 27 1.72 -9.58 1.59
C ALA A 27 1.67 -10.89 0.81
N ILE A 28 0.68 -11.05 -0.07
CA ILE A 28 0.57 -12.23 -0.92
C ILE A 28 1.77 -12.31 -1.87
N GLY A 29 2.13 -11.19 -2.50
CA GLY A 29 3.28 -11.14 -3.40
C GLY A 29 4.58 -11.46 -2.70
N GLU A 30 4.81 -10.88 -1.52
CA GLU A 30 6.01 -11.15 -0.71
C GLU A 30 6.09 -12.61 -0.28
N SER A 31 4.96 -13.18 0.11
CA SER A 31 4.87 -14.59 0.52
C SER A 31 5.25 -15.51 -0.63
N ARG A 32 4.76 -15.28 -1.83
CA ARG A 32 5.06 -16.09 -3.00
C ARG A 32 6.51 -15.98 -3.41
N ILE A 33 7.05 -14.78 -3.43
CA ILE A 33 8.46 -14.57 -3.78
C ILE A 33 9.37 -15.19 -2.73
N GLY A 34 9.03 -15.01 -1.44
CA GLY A 34 9.81 -15.61 -0.36
C GLY A 34 9.85 -17.12 -0.42
N ALA A 35 8.70 -17.75 -0.64
CA ALA A 35 8.63 -19.21 -0.77
C ALA A 35 9.44 -19.71 -1.97
N ALA A 36 9.32 -19.03 -3.11
CA ALA A 36 10.07 -19.39 -4.32
C ALA A 36 11.57 -19.22 -4.11
N ALA A 37 11.99 -18.15 -3.43
CA ALA A 37 13.40 -17.91 -3.14
C ALA A 37 13.97 -18.97 -2.21
N MET A 38 13.23 -19.39 -1.19
CA MET A 38 13.68 -20.43 -0.28
C MET A 38 13.83 -21.76 -0.99
N ASP A 39 12.89 -22.11 -1.87
CA ASP A 39 12.96 -23.31 -2.68
C ASP A 39 14.17 -23.26 -3.62
N ALA A 40 14.41 -22.13 -4.27
CA ALA A 40 15.56 -21.96 -5.15
C ALA A 40 16.89 -22.08 -4.40
N LEU A 41 17.00 -21.49 -3.20
CA LEU A 41 18.19 -21.58 -2.37
C LEU A 41 18.47 -23.02 -1.95
N ALA A 42 17.42 -23.79 -1.65
CA ALA A 42 17.57 -25.20 -1.29
C ALA A 42 18.10 -26.04 -2.46
N ARG A 43 17.68 -25.70 -3.68
CA ARG A 43 18.08 -26.41 -4.89
C ARG A 43 19.44 -25.97 -5.42
N GLN A 44 19.77 -24.71 -5.29
CA GLN A 44 20.98 -24.11 -5.85
C GLN A 44 21.71 -23.25 -4.81
N PRO A 45 22.29 -23.87 -3.78
CA PRO A 45 22.97 -23.11 -2.72
C PRO A 45 24.17 -22.31 -3.24
N ASP A 46 24.78 -22.73 -4.34
CA ASP A 46 25.89 -22.00 -4.95
C ASP A 46 25.48 -20.67 -5.56
N GLU A 47 24.18 -20.49 -5.84
CA GLU A 47 23.63 -19.25 -6.41
C GLU A 47 23.02 -18.36 -5.33
N SER A 48 23.32 -18.59 -4.06
CA SER A 48 22.72 -17.87 -2.94
C SER A 48 22.86 -16.36 -3.05
N GLY A 49 24.00 -15.85 -3.51
CA GLY A 49 24.21 -14.41 -3.68
C GLY A 49 23.27 -13.78 -4.70
N SER A 50 23.11 -14.43 -5.85
CA SER A 50 22.24 -13.98 -6.92
C SER A 50 20.77 -14.06 -6.51
N ILE A 51 20.38 -15.17 -5.91
CA ILE A 51 18.99 -15.39 -5.45
C ILE A 51 18.61 -14.36 -4.37
N THR A 52 19.47 -14.14 -3.39
CA THR A 52 19.24 -13.19 -2.31
C THR A 52 19.10 -11.76 -2.84
N ARG A 53 19.96 -11.39 -3.77
CA ARG A 53 19.89 -10.03 -4.38
C ARG A 53 18.58 -9.85 -5.13
N THR A 54 18.19 -10.80 -5.94
CA THR A 54 16.93 -10.76 -6.69
C THR A 54 15.74 -10.74 -5.75
N LEU A 55 15.80 -11.50 -4.65
CA LEU A 55 14.76 -11.50 -3.63
C LEU A 55 14.57 -10.11 -3.03
N PHE A 56 15.64 -9.46 -2.59
CA PHE A 56 15.53 -8.15 -1.97
C PHE A 56 15.03 -7.09 -2.93
N VAL A 57 15.48 -7.11 -4.19
CA VAL A 57 14.97 -6.17 -5.19
C VAL A 57 13.47 -6.39 -5.43
N SER A 58 13.04 -7.64 -5.54
CA SER A 58 11.63 -7.96 -5.75
C SER A 58 10.77 -7.53 -4.57
N LEU A 59 11.24 -7.77 -3.34
CA LEU A 59 10.54 -7.34 -2.13
C LEU A 59 10.43 -5.82 -2.07
N ALA A 60 11.48 -5.12 -2.44
CA ALA A 60 11.47 -3.65 -2.45
C ALA A 60 10.45 -3.11 -3.44
N MET A 61 10.32 -3.72 -4.62
CA MET A 61 9.33 -3.32 -5.61
C MET A 61 7.89 -3.56 -5.13
N ILE A 62 7.66 -4.67 -4.45
CA ILE A 62 6.34 -4.97 -3.87
C ILE A 62 6.00 -3.98 -2.76
N GLU A 63 6.96 -3.69 -1.88
CA GLU A 63 6.78 -2.70 -0.82
C GLU A 63 6.48 -1.31 -1.37
N SER A 64 7.07 -0.94 -2.50
CA SER A 64 6.79 0.34 -3.15
C SER A 64 5.31 0.47 -3.49
N THR A 65 4.68 -0.61 -3.95
CA THR A 65 3.24 -0.63 -4.24
C THR A 65 2.42 -0.37 -2.97
N ALA A 66 2.79 -1.03 -1.87
CA ALA A 66 2.13 -0.82 -0.58
C ALA A 66 2.33 0.63 -0.09
N ILE A 67 3.49 1.20 -0.31
CA ILE A 67 3.78 2.59 0.06
C ILE A 67 2.90 3.55 -0.73
N TYR A 68 2.68 3.32 -2.02
CA TYR A 68 1.76 4.14 -2.80
C TYR A 68 0.34 4.09 -2.23
N CYS A 69 -0.14 2.91 -1.84
CA CYS A 69 -1.45 2.80 -1.19
C CYS A 69 -1.48 3.57 0.12
N PHE A 70 -0.43 3.49 0.90
CA PHE A 70 -0.29 4.24 2.14
C PHE A 70 -0.35 5.76 1.89
N VAL A 71 0.36 6.24 0.87
CA VAL A 71 0.36 7.67 0.52
C VAL A 71 -1.05 8.13 0.13
N VAL A 72 -1.75 7.36 -0.70
CA VAL A 72 -3.12 7.69 -1.07
C VAL A 72 -4.02 7.74 0.17
N SER A 73 -3.88 6.78 1.07
CA SER A 73 -4.66 6.76 2.31
C SER A 73 -4.38 7.99 3.18
N MET A 74 -3.12 8.39 3.28
CA MET A 74 -2.75 9.58 4.06
C MET A 74 -3.30 10.85 3.43
N ILE A 75 -3.31 10.95 2.10
CA ILE A 75 -3.92 12.09 1.40
C ILE A 75 -5.41 12.17 1.72
N LEU A 76 -6.11 11.05 1.68
CA LEU A 76 -7.54 11.01 1.98
C LEU A 76 -7.84 11.39 3.42
N LEU A 77 -6.98 11.03 4.36
CA LEU A 77 -7.20 11.31 5.78
C LEU A 77 -6.79 12.72 6.18
N PHE A 78 -5.68 13.25 5.66
CA PHE A 78 -5.06 14.46 6.19
C PHE A 78 -4.93 15.61 5.20
N ALA A 79 -4.95 15.33 3.89
CA ALA A 79 -4.75 16.34 2.86
C ALA A 79 -5.80 16.22 1.75
N ASN A 80 -7.02 15.86 2.12
CA ASN A 80 -8.10 15.57 1.18
C ASN A 80 -8.54 16.87 0.48
N PRO A 81 -8.34 17.00 -0.85
CA PRO A 81 -8.71 18.20 -1.57
C PRO A 81 -10.23 18.43 -1.60
N PHE A 82 -11.02 17.36 -1.57
CA PHE A 82 -12.48 17.47 -1.54
C PHE A 82 -12.98 18.01 -0.21
N TRP A 83 -12.38 17.56 0.88
CA TRP A 83 -12.68 18.05 2.21
C TRP A 83 -12.33 19.54 2.32
N GLN A 84 -11.14 19.92 1.86
CA GLN A 84 -10.68 21.30 1.91
C GLN A 84 -11.57 22.21 1.06
N ALA A 85 -11.96 21.75 -0.13
CA ALA A 85 -12.84 22.53 -1.00
C ALA A 85 -14.18 22.79 -0.34
N LEU A 86 -14.78 21.79 0.31
CA LEU A 86 -16.06 21.95 0.99
C LEU A 86 -15.96 22.82 2.25
N THR A 87 -14.91 22.65 3.04
CA THR A 87 -14.74 23.48 4.26
C THR A 87 -14.50 24.92 3.92
N VAL A 88 -13.75 25.22 2.87
CA VAL A 88 -13.54 26.59 2.42
C VAL A 88 -14.86 27.20 1.95
N LYS A 89 -15.66 26.46 1.19
CA LYS A 89 -16.96 26.96 0.71
C LYS A 89 -17.96 27.22 1.83
N SER A 90 -17.97 26.32 2.83
CA SER A 90 -18.95 26.40 3.92
C SER A 90 -18.46 27.23 5.10
N GLY A 91 -17.16 27.34 5.28
CA GLY A 91 -16.56 28.05 6.40
C GLY A 91 -16.21 29.50 6.10
N GLY A 92 -16.49 29.94 4.89
CA GLY A 92 -16.30 31.33 4.52
C GLY A 92 -14.99 31.62 3.89
#